data_bac2e1326b6c3c445b274b4c6227526e
#
_entry.id   bac2e1326b6c3c445b274b4c6227526e
#
_cell.length_a   1.000
_cell.length_b   1.000
_cell.length_c   1.000
_cell.angle_alpha   90.00
_cell.angle_beta   90.00
_cell.angle_gamma   90.00
#
_symmetry.space_group_name_H-M   'P 1'
#
loop_
_entity.id
_entity.type
_entity.pdbx_description
1 polymer ?
#
loop_
_entity_poly.entity_id
_entity_poly.type
_entity_poly.pdbx_seq_one_letter_code
_entity_poly.pdbx_strand_id
1 'polypeptide(L)'
;MKKRSGLYPRVQVDAAGAGVVSQAGAVVLIETARATGLDCDLSTALQPWRRPSARHDPGKVVLDFAVVLAVGGDCLADIAVLRGEPRVFGPVASDPTVSRTVSALAADAPKVLAALRTARAAARARAWDLAGKYAPDHDRSLVAPLVIDLDATLVTAHSEKENARPTYKQGYGFHPLAAFLDHGAAGTGEPLAIQLRPGSAGSNTAVDHIE
;
A
#
# COMPACT_ATOMS: atom_id res chain seq x y z
N MET A 1 15.70 13.65 -25.83
CA MET A 1 15.33 13.14 -24.49
C MET A 1 14.16 12.18 -24.63
N LYS A 2 14.34 10.86 -24.40
CA LYS A 2 13.23 9.89 -24.43
C LYS A 2 12.31 10.21 -23.24
N LYS A 3 11.04 10.58 -23.50
CA LYS A 3 10.00 10.70 -22.46
C LYS A 3 9.94 9.36 -21.71
N ARG A 4 10.29 9.38 -20.40
CA ARG A 4 10.08 8.23 -19.52
C ARG A 4 8.58 8.01 -19.39
N SER A 5 8.07 6.95 -19.99
CA SER A 5 6.66 6.56 -19.91
C SER A 5 6.42 5.69 -18.68
N GLY A 6 6.33 6.30 -17.48
CA GLY A 6 5.98 5.62 -16.25
C GLY A 6 7.16 5.00 -15.48
N LEU A 7 6.89 4.48 -14.28
CA LEU A 7 7.86 3.89 -13.35
C LEU A 7 8.22 2.44 -13.68
N TYR A 8 7.38 1.76 -14.45
CA TYR A 8 7.52 0.35 -14.81
C TYR A 8 7.58 0.15 -16.31
N PRO A 9 8.22 -0.94 -16.83
CA PRO A 9 8.15 -1.34 -18.21
C PRO A 9 6.71 -1.64 -18.63
N ARG A 10 6.40 -1.42 -19.90
CA ARG A 10 5.15 -1.94 -20.49
C ARG A 10 5.42 -3.35 -20.97
N VAL A 11 4.70 -4.32 -20.43
CA VAL A 11 4.85 -5.74 -20.76
C VAL A 11 3.51 -6.31 -21.20
N GLN A 12 3.59 -7.32 -22.08
CA GLN A 12 2.45 -8.15 -22.44
C GLN A 12 2.71 -9.54 -21.85
N VAL A 13 1.71 -10.10 -21.19
CA VAL A 13 1.75 -11.46 -20.69
C VAL A 13 1.08 -12.37 -21.68
N ASP A 14 1.74 -13.45 -22.07
CA ASP A 14 1.18 -14.51 -22.90
C ASP A 14 1.47 -15.89 -22.29
N ALA A 15 0.79 -16.91 -22.78
CA ALA A 15 0.93 -18.28 -22.33
C ALA A 15 1.84 -19.13 -23.26
N ALA A 16 2.62 -18.52 -24.14
CA ALA A 16 3.42 -19.22 -25.15
C ALA A 16 4.63 -20.00 -24.59
N GLY A 17 4.95 -19.84 -23.31
CA GLY A 17 5.89 -20.68 -22.58
C GLY A 17 7.37 -20.46 -22.85
N ALA A 18 7.75 -19.44 -23.59
CA ALA A 18 9.16 -19.16 -23.94
C ALA A 18 9.97 -18.48 -22.82
N GLY A 19 9.36 -18.14 -21.70
CA GLY A 19 10.01 -17.52 -20.56
C GLY A 19 9.04 -17.42 -19.41
N VAL A 20 9.08 -18.39 -18.51
CA VAL A 20 8.19 -18.44 -17.34
C VAL A 20 8.70 -17.48 -16.26
N VAL A 21 7.85 -16.54 -15.81
CA VAL A 21 8.13 -15.63 -14.71
C VAL A 21 7.24 -16.03 -13.54
N SER A 22 7.86 -16.34 -12.38
CA SER A 22 7.16 -16.83 -11.18
C SER A 22 6.04 -15.92 -10.73
N GLN A 23 6.26 -14.61 -10.73
CA GLN A 23 5.32 -13.61 -10.23
C GLN A 23 4.63 -12.84 -11.37
N ALA A 24 4.38 -13.50 -12.51
CA ALA A 24 3.76 -12.86 -13.67
C ALA A 24 2.41 -12.19 -13.35
N GLY A 25 1.65 -12.74 -12.41
CA GLY A 25 0.38 -12.18 -11.94
C GLY A 25 0.51 -10.77 -11.32
N ALA A 26 1.69 -10.41 -10.81
CA ALA A 26 1.94 -9.07 -10.29
C ALA A 26 1.86 -7.96 -11.35
N VAL A 27 1.91 -8.31 -12.65
CA VAL A 27 1.67 -7.37 -13.74
C VAL A 27 0.29 -6.74 -13.64
N VAL A 28 -0.71 -7.48 -13.18
CA VAL A 28 -2.08 -6.96 -12.96
C VAL A 28 -2.07 -5.84 -11.91
N LEU A 29 -1.33 -6.01 -10.82
CA LEU A 29 -1.19 -4.99 -9.77
C LEU A 29 -0.54 -3.72 -10.32
N ILE A 30 0.52 -3.87 -11.13
CA ILE A 30 1.22 -2.75 -11.75
C ILE A 30 0.31 -2.01 -12.75
N GLU A 31 -0.41 -2.74 -13.59
CA GLU A 31 -1.33 -2.14 -14.56
C GLU A 31 -2.51 -1.46 -13.85
N THR A 32 -3.00 -2.00 -12.72
CA THR A 32 -3.99 -1.36 -11.86
C THR A 32 -3.44 -0.06 -11.27
N ALA A 33 -2.22 -0.09 -10.72
CA ALA A 33 -1.59 1.13 -10.21
C ALA A 33 -1.43 2.21 -11.29
N ARG A 34 -1.14 1.82 -12.54
CA ARG A 34 -1.09 2.74 -13.69
C ARG A 34 -2.46 3.27 -14.07
N ALA A 35 -3.45 2.40 -14.20
CA ALA A 35 -4.80 2.77 -14.61
C ALA A 35 -5.42 3.76 -13.62
N THR A 36 -5.15 3.57 -12.34
CA THR A 36 -5.60 4.47 -11.27
C THR A 36 -4.66 5.66 -11.04
N GLY A 37 -3.49 5.71 -11.71
CA GLY A 37 -2.48 6.75 -11.53
C GLY A 37 -1.75 6.72 -10.18
N LEU A 38 -1.89 5.65 -9.40
CA LEU A 38 -1.25 5.52 -8.09
C LEU A 38 0.27 5.64 -8.15
N ASP A 39 0.89 5.11 -9.20
CA ASP A 39 2.34 5.20 -9.43
C ASP A 39 2.82 6.64 -9.58
N CYS A 40 2.11 7.45 -10.37
CA CYS A 40 2.41 8.86 -10.57
C CYS A 40 2.13 9.69 -9.31
N ASP A 41 1.03 9.43 -8.63
CA ASP A 41 0.65 10.16 -7.43
C ASP A 41 1.62 9.89 -6.28
N LEU A 42 2.04 8.65 -6.06
CA LEU A 42 3.05 8.32 -5.06
C LEU A 42 4.40 8.96 -5.37
N SER A 43 4.82 8.95 -6.65
CA SER A 43 6.05 9.62 -7.08
C SER A 43 6.01 11.12 -6.81
N THR A 44 4.89 11.77 -7.10
CA THR A 44 4.67 13.20 -6.88
C THR A 44 4.59 13.51 -5.39
N ALA A 45 3.79 12.77 -4.64
CA ALA A 45 3.57 13.00 -3.22
C ALA A 45 4.83 12.81 -2.38
N LEU A 46 5.70 11.88 -2.74
CA LEU A 46 6.94 11.59 -2.03
C LEU A 46 8.17 12.31 -2.59
N GLN A 47 8.01 13.14 -3.62
CA GLN A 47 9.09 13.91 -4.22
C GLN A 47 9.87 14.79 -3.21
N PRO A 48 9.24 15.43 -2.19
CA PRO A 48 9.97 16.24 -1.20
C PRO A 48 11.05 15.47 -0.43
N TRP A 49 10.90 14.16 -0.26
CA TRP A 49 11.87 13.30 0.42
C TRP A 49 12.89 12.66 -0.52
N ARG A 50 12.81 12.96 -1.82
CA ARG A 50 13.77 12.46 -2.81
C ARG A 50 15.06 13.28 -2.76
N ARG A 51 16.18 12.64 -2.45
CA ARG A 51 17.51 13.29 -2.54
C ARG A 51 17.83 13.63 -4.00
N PRO A 52 18.49 14.77 -4.28
CA PRO A 52 18.83 15.17 -5.67
C PRO A 52 19.61 14.10 -6.45
N SER A 53 20.51 13.36 -5.77
CA SER A 53 21.33 12.29 -6.35
C SER A 53 20.66 10.92 -6.32
N ALA A 54 19.41 10.79 -5.85
CA ALA A 54 18.75 9.50 -5.73
C ALA A 54 18.46 8.88 -7.09
N ARG A 55 18.98 7.67 -7.32
CA ARG A 55 18.70 6.87 -8.51
C ARG A 55 17.25 6.36 -8.52
N HIS A 56 16.75 5.98 -7.34
CA HIS A 56 15.42 5.43 -7.17
C HIS A 56 14.45 6.51 -6.69
N ASP A 57 13.25 6.45 -7.22
CA ASP A 57 12.13 7.30 -6.83
C ASP A 57 11.50 6.74 -5.54
N PRO A 58 11.28 7.55 -4.48
CA PRO A 58 10.69 7.08 -3.23
C PRO A 58 9.28 6.49 -3.42
N GLY A 59 8.47 7.08 -4.30
CA GLY A 59 7.13 6.57 -4.62
C GLY A 59 7.19 5.19 -5.26
N LYS A 60 8.17 4.98 -6.18
CA LYS A 60 8.39 3.65 -6.74
C LYS A 60 8.86 2.66 -5.69
N VAL A 61 9.77 3.04 -4.79
CA VAL A 61 10.24 2.15 -3.71
C VAL A 61 9.07 1.71 -2.83
N VAL A 62 8.18 2.63 -2.45
CA VAL A 62 6.98 2.31 -1.66
C VAL A 62 6.04 1.39 -2.43
N LEU A 63 5.81 1.66 -3.72
CA LEU A 63 4.92 0.83 -4.54
C LEU A 63 5.52 -0.56 -4.82
N ASP A 64 6.83 -0.66 -5.10
CA ASP A 64 7.52 -1.94 -5.22
C ASP A 64 7.35 -2.77 -3.94
N PHE A 65 7.49 -2.15 -2.76
CA PHE A 65 7.33 -2.83 -1.50
C PHE A 65 5.87 -3.28 -1.26
N ALA A 66 4.89 -2.46 -1.63
CA ALA A 66 3.47 -2.85 -1.59
C ALA A 66 3.18 -4.05 -2.52
N VAL A 67 3.78 -4.08 -3.71
CA VAL A 67 3.66 -5.22 -4.63
C VAL A 67 4.28 -6.48 -4.03
N VAL A 68 5.47 -6.37 -3.41
CA VAL A 68 6.10 -7.51 -2.70
C VAL A 68 5.17 -8.11 -1.65
N LEU A 69 4.58 -7.27 -0.80
CA LEU A 69 3.63 -7.73 0.22
C LEU A 69 2.40 -8.41 -0.41
N ALA A 70 1.88 -7.85 -1.51
CA ALA A 70 0.73 -8.41 -2.21
C ALA A 70 1.01 -9.77 -2.87
N VAL A 71 2.27 -10.08 -3.21
CA VAL A 71 2.66 -11.39 -3.76
C VAL A 71 3.22 -12.35 -2.70
N GLY A 72 3.05 -12.02 -1.42
CA GLY A 72 3.34 -12.91 -0.30
C GLY A 72 4.67 -12.66 0.41
N GLY A 73 5.37 -11.58 0.11
CA GLY A 73 6.53 -11.16 0.89
C GLY A 73 6.13 -10.64 2.28
N ASP A 74 7.01 -10.78 3.25
CA ASP A 74 6.77 -10.37 4.64
C ASP A 74 7.93 -9.52 5.24
N CYS A 75 9.03 -9.38 4.54
CA CYS A 75 10.18 -8.61 5.00
C CYS A 75 10.82 -7.75 3.88
N LEU A 76 11.71 -6.82 4.27
CA LEU A 76 12.39 -5.94 3.32
C LEU A 76 13.27 -6.69 2.31
N ALA A 77 13.83 -7.82 2.70
CA ALA A 77 14.70 -8.62 1.83
C ALA A 77 13.93 -9.24 0.63
N ASP A 78 12.62 -9.46 0.78
CA ASP A 78 11.77 -10.03 -0.26
C ASP A 78 11.63 -9.14 -1.49
N ILE A 79 12.06 -7.86 -1.42
CA ILE A 79 12.17 -6.99 -2.59
C ILE A 79 13.10 -7.59 -3.66
N ALA A 80 13.94 -8.55 -3.29
CA ALA A 80 14.78 -9.32 -4.20
C ALA A 80 13.95 -10.08 -5.25
N VAL A 81 12.74 -10.49 -4.92
CA VAL A 81 11.80 -11.17 -5.85
C VAL A 81 11.51 -10.27 -7.05
N LEU A 82 11.19 -8.99 -6.82
CA LEU A 82 10.95 -8.06 -7.92
C LEU A 82 12.26 -7.70 -8.64
N ARG A 83 13.36 -7.57 -7.89
CA ARG A 83 14.66 -7.22 -8.46
C ARG A 83 15.20 -8.31 -9.38
N GLY A 84 14.83 -9.57 -9.16
CA GLY A 84 15.14 -10.69 -10.03
C GLY A 84 14.49 -10.61 -11.40
N GLU A 85 13.41 -9.82 -11.57
CA GLU A 85 12.63 -9.72 -12.80
C GLU A 85 12.61 -8.28 -13.37
N PRO A 86 13.75 -7.71 -13.76
CA PRO A 86 13.84 -6.31 -14.18
C PRO A 86 13.08 -6.01 -15.49
N ARG A 87 12.75 -7.03 -16.27
CA ARG A 87 11.92 -6.88 -17.48
C ARG A 87 10.48 -6.54 -17.14
N VAL A 88 9.99 -7.03 -15.98
CA VAL A 88 8.62 -6.81 -15.47
C VAL A 88 8.58 -5.57 -14.62
N PHE A 89 9.47 -5.48 -13.62
CA PHE A 89 9.40 -4.46 -12.56
C PHE A 89 10.31 -3.25 -12.80
N GLY A 90 11.15 -3.30 -13.84
CA GLY A 90 12.14 -2.26 -14.10
C GLY A 90 13.25 -2.23 -13.04
N PRO A 91 13.92 -1.09 -12.86
CA PRO A 91 14.97 -0.96 -11.85
C PRO A 91 14.35 -0.92 -10.45
N VAL A 92 14.55 -1.97 -9.68
CA VAL A 92 14.13 -2.12 -8.28
C VAL A 92 15.30 -1.81 -7.33
N ALA A 93 14.99 -1.15 -6.22
CA ALA A 93 15.99 -0.76 -5.23
C ALA A 93 16.57 -1.97 -4.49
N SER A 94 17.84 -1.87 -4.05
CA SER A 94 18.44 -2.86 -3.16
C SER A 94 17.91 -2.73 -1.74
N ASP A 95 17.96 -3.81 -0.96
CA ASP A 95 17.49 -3.85 0.44
C ASP A 95 18.04 -2.69 1.29
N PRO A 96 19.36 -2.36 1.25
CA PRO A 96 19.86 -1.20 1.98
C PRO A 96 19.29 0.13 1.47
N THR A 97 18.90 0.22 0.19
CA THR A 97 18.28 1.42 -0.37
C THR A 97 16.84 1.53 0.07
N VAL A 98 16.08 0.43 0.09
CA VAL A 98 14.73 0.38 0.65
C VAL A 98 14.74 0.78 2.12
N SER A 99 15.60 0.16 2.92
CA SER A 99 15.74 0.48 4.36
C SER A 99 16.03 1.97 4.60
N ARG A 100 17.01 2.54 3.87
CA ARG A 100 17.31 3.98 3.97
C ARG A 100 16.16 4.87 3.54
N THR A 101 15.40 4.46 2.51
CA THR A 101 14.23 5.21 2.06
C THR A 101 13.14 5.18 3.12
N VAL A 102 12.83 4.01 3.68
CA VAL A 102 11.86 3.87 4.79
C VAL A 102 12.28 4.71 5.99
N SER A 103 13.55 4.64 6.41
CA SER A 103 14.07 5.46 7.53
C SER A 103 13.95 6.96 7.27
N ALA A 104 14.23 7.40 6.03
CA ALA A 104 14.10 8.82 5.67
C ALA A 104 12.63 9.29 5.67
N LEU A 105 11.70 8.45 5.22
CA LEU A 105 10.28 8.72 5.27
C LEU A 105 9.76 8.71 6.71
N ALA A 106 10.20 7.76 7.52
CA ALA A 106 9.81 7.64 8.92
C ALA A 106 10.26 8.84 9.78
N ALA A 107 11.37 9.49 9.42
CA ALA A 107 11.84 10.70 10.11
C ALA A 107 10.85 11.88 10.03
N ASP A 108 9.92 11.87 9.06
CA ASP A 108 8.87 12.88 8.90
C ASP A 108 7.49 12.20 8.75
N ALA A 109 7.26 11.16 9.56
CA ALA A 109 6.12 10.25 9.43
C ALA A 109 4.76 10.96 9.31
N PRO A 110 4.43 12.01 10.10
CA PRO A 110 3.12 12.65 9.97
C PRO A 110 2.85 13.22 8.57
N LYS A 111 3.85 13.91 7.98
CA LYS A 111 3.70 14.48 6.63
C LYS A 111 3.73 13.41 5.55
N VAL A 112 4.59 12.40 5.70
CA VAL A 112 4.66 11.26 4.76
C VAL A 112 3.35 10.50 4.75
N LEU A 113 2.77 10.20 5.90
CA LEU A 113 1.48 9.51 6.00
C LEU A 113 0.35 10.33 5.37
N ALA A 114 0.32 11.64 5.58
CA ALA A 114 -0.65 12.51 4.93
C ALA A 114 -0.48 12.49 3.39
N ALA A 115 0.75 12.55 2.88
CA ALA A 115 1.06 12.46 1.46
C ALA A 115 0.62 11.10 0.86
N LEU A 116 0.90 10.00 1.53
CA LEU A 116 0.48 8.66 1.13
C LEU A 116 -1.05 8.51 1.12
N ARG A 117 -1.73 9.02 2.15
CA ARG A 117 -3.20 9.02 2.22
C ARG A 117 -3.80 9.80 1.05
N THR A 118 -3.27 10.97 0.74
CA THR A 118 -3.73 11.79 -0.40
C THR A 118 -3.56 11.06 -1.74
N ALA A 119 -2.39 10.47 -1.99
CA ALA A 119 -2.13 9.71 -3.21
C ALA A 119 -3.09 8.50 -3.34
N ARG A 120 -3.30 7.76 -2.25
CA ARG A 120 -4.22 6.63 -2.21
C ARG A 120 -5.67 7.05 -2.42
N ALA A 121 -6.11 8.14 -1.81
CA ALA A 121 -7.46 8.66 -1.97
C ALA A 121 -7.74 9.07 -3.43
N ALA A 122 -6.79 9.76 -4.08
CA ALA A 122 -6.90 10.13 -5.48
C ALA A 122 -6.96 8.91 -6.41
N ALA A 123 -6.12 7.90 -6.16
CA ALA A 123 -6.15 6.64 -6.93
C ALA A 123 -7.46 5.88 -6.73
N ARG A 124 -7.99 5.85 -5.49
CA ARG A 124 -9.30 5.24 -5.19
C ARG A 124 -10.42 5.94 -5.94
N ALA A 125 -10.49 7.26 -5.90
CA ALA A 125 -11.50 8.00 -6.63
C ALA A 125 -11.51 7.63 -8.12
N ARG A 126 -10.34 7.57 -8.76
CA ARG A 126 -10.23 7.12 -10.16
C ARG A 126 -10.60 5.66 -10.36
N ALA A 127 -10.30 4.78 -9.39
CA ALA A 127 -10.73 3.38 -9.48
C ALA A 127 -12.26 3.26 -9.45
N TRP A 128 -12.93 4.04 -8.61
CA TRP A 128 -14.40 4.07 -8.53
C TRP A 128 -15.00 4.68 -9.79
N ASP A 129 -14.44 5.78 -10.32
CA ASP A 129 -14.86 6.34 -11.61
C ASP A 129 -14.76 5.30 -12.74
N LEU A 130 -13.67 4.53 -12.79
CA LEU A 130 -13.50 3.46 -13.77
C LEU A 130 -14.47 2.29 -13.57
N ALA A 131 -14.80 1.97 -12.32
CA ALA A 131 -15.78 0.93 -11.99
C ALA A 131 -17.22 1.34 -12.33
N GLY A 132 -17.53 2.62 -12.37
CA GLY A 132 -18.83 3.18 -12.73
C GLY A 132 -19.95 2.56 -11.90
N LYS A 133 -20.92 1.89 -12.53
CA LYS A 133 -22.05 1.25 -11.84
C LYS A 133 -21.64 0.14 -10.84
N TYR A 134 -20.41 -0.32 -10.86
CA TYR A 134 -19.89 -1.31 -9.93
C TYR A 134 -19.08 -0.65 -8.79
N ALA A 135 -18.99 0.68 -8.78
CA ALA A 135 -18.34 1.40 -7.69
C ALA A 135 -19.17 1.28 -6.39
N PRO A 136 -18.50 1.24 -5.22
CA PRO A 136 -19.21 1.09 -3.96
C PRO A 136 -20.09 2.28 -3.59
N ASP A 137 -19.86 3.45 -4.17
CA ASP A 137 -20.61 4.69 -3.96
C ASP A 137 -21.75 4.87 -4.98
N HIS A 138 -21.87 3.98 -5.98
CA HIS A 138 -22.94 4.07 -6.98
C HIS A 138 -24.33 3.86 -6.35
N ASP A 139 -25.29 4.72 -6.69
CA ASP A 139 -26.69 4.69 -6.25
C ASP A 139 -26.87 4.64 -4.71
N ARG A 140 -25.93 5.22 -3.95
CA ARG A 140 -26.07 5.30 -2.50
C ARG A 140 -27.13 6.33 -2.10
N SER A 141 -27.87 5.98 -1.03
CA SER A 141 -28.96 6.79 -0.47
C SER A 141 -29.10 6.55 1.03
N LEU A 142 -30.03 7.24 1.66
CA LEU A 142 -30.32 7.03 3.08
C LEU A 142 -30.83 5.61 3.41
N VAL A 143 -31.44 4.92 2.44
CA VAL A 143 -31.92 3.54 2.61
C VAL A 143 -30.90 2.49 2.14
N ALA A 144 -29.88 2.91 1.42
CA ALA A 144 -28.75 2.07 0.98
C ALA A 144 -27.44 2.86 1.16
N PRO A 145 -27.02 3.12 2.41
CA PRO A 145 -25.87 3.94 2.69
C PRO A 145 -24.56 3.25 2.29
N LEU A 146 -23.52 4.05 2.16
CA LEU A 146 -22.14 3.55 2.16
C LEU A 146 -21.80 3.09 3.59
N VAL A 147 -21.33 1.87 3.74
CA VAL A 147 -21.01 1.29 5.04
C VAL A 147 -19.48 1.28 5.21
N ILE A 148 -19.02 1.80 6.33
CA ILE A 148 -17.60 1.76 6.73
C ILE A 148 -17.52 1.01 8.06
N ASP A 149 -16.82 -0.10 8.05
CA ASP A 149 -16.53 -0.90 9.22
C ASP A 149 -15.23 -0.45 9.88
N LEU A 150 -15.28 -0.29 11.20
CA LEU A 150 -14.09 -0.02 12.02
C LEU A 150 -13.75 -1.28 12.82
N ASP A 151 -12.56 -1.80 12.63
CA ASP A 151 -12.09 -3.01 13.33
C ASP A 151 -10.75 -2.77 14.03
N ALA A 152 -10.67 -3.27 15.25
CA ALA A 152 -9.47 -3.24 16.07
C ALA A 152 -8.97 -4.67 16.29
N THR A 153 -7.92 -5.06 15.59
CA THR A 153 -7.38 -6.43 15.64
C THR A 153 -6.03 -6.50 16.35
N LEU A 154 -5.73 -7.63 16.99
CA LEU A 154 -4.45 -7.82 17.65
C LEU A 154 -3.41 -8.37 16.67
N VAL A 155 -2.26 -7.71 16.63
CA VAL A 155 -1.08 -8.16 15.87
C VAL A 155 0.02 -8.55 16.84
N THR A 156 0.33 -9.84 16.90
CA THR A 156 1.38 -10.36 17.77
C THR A 156 2.76 -9.94 17.26
N ALA A 157 3.60 -9.45 18.16
CA ALA A 157 5.01 -9.17 17.90
C ALA A 157 5.87 -9.93 18.92
N HIS A 158 6.78 -10.77 18.43
CA HIS A 158 7.67 -11.57 19.27
C HIS A 158 9.00 -10.87 19.62
N SER A 159 9.10 -9.57 19.34
CA SER A 159 10.31 -8.77 19.59
C SER A 159 9.95 -7.43 20.19
N GLU A 160 10.91 -6.80 20.89
CA GLU A 160 10.80 -5.46 21.44
C GLU A 160 10.83 -4.39 20.32
N LYS A 161 9.75 -4.35 19.54
CA LYS A 161 9.54 -3.30 18.53
C LYS A 161 9.01 -2.04 19.20
N GLU A 162 9.32 -0.90 18.62
CA GLU A 162 8.80 0.38 19.08
C GLU A 162 7.28 0.35 19.22
N ASN A 163 6.77 0.78 20.38
CA ASN A 163 5.34 0.76 20.74
C ASN A 163 4.67 -0.63 20.85
N ALA A 164 5.38 -1.74 20.68
CA ALA A 164 4.84 -3.04 21.07
C ALA A 164 4.64 -3.07 22.59
N ARG A 165 3.48 -3.56 23.05
CA ARG A 165 3.05 -3.59 24.45
C ARG A 165 2.25 -4.85 24.76
N PRO A 166 2.12 -5.24 26.03
CA PRO A 166 1.17 -6.28 26.44
C PRO A 166 -0.25 -5.92 26.00
N THR A 167 -0.97 -6.93 25.52
CA THR A 167 -2.36 -6.79 25.07
C THR A 167 -3.33 -7.28 26.12
N TYR A 168 -4.60 -6.90 26.02
CA TYR A 168 -5.65 -7.35 26.94
C TYR A 168 -5.89 -8.88 26.89
N LYS A 169 -5.48 -9.57 25.83
CA LYS A 169 -5.52 -11.04 25.71
C LYS A 169 -4.24 -11.73 26.20
N GLN A 170 -3.44 -11.08 27.03
CA GLN A 170 -2.20 -11.61 27.59
C GLN A 170 -1.12 -11.96 26.51
N GLY A 171 -1.26 -11.42 25.30
CA GLY A 171 -0.21 -11.44 24.28
C GLY A 171 0.68 -10.20 24.35
N TYR A 172 1.59 -10.07 23.40
CA TYR A 172 2.48 -8.91 23.26
C TYR A 172 2.49 -8.46 21.80
N GLY A 173 2.36 -7.15 21.57
CA GLY A 173 2.40 -6.62 20.19
C GLY A 173 1.65 -5.30 20.04
N PHE A 174 0.78 -5.23 19.05
CA PHE A 174 0.05 -4.04 18.63
C PHE A 174 -1.46 -4.29 18.60
N HIS A 175 -2.23 -3.22 18.67
CA HIS A 175 -3.69 -3.24 18.54
C HIS A 175 -4.14 -2.18 17.52
N PRO A 176 -3.77 -2.34 16.21
CA PRO A 176 -4.17 -1.40 15.17
C PRO A 176 -5.68 -1.27 15.07
N LEU A 177 -6.13 -0.07 14.69
CA LEU A 177 -7.49 0.22 14.27
C LEU A 177 -7.49 0.39 12.75
N ALA A 178 -8.37 -0.32 12.07
CA ALA A 178 -8.52 -0.26 10.63
C ALA A 178 -9.95 0.13 10.24
N ALA A 179 -10.07 0.89 9.16
CA ALA A 179 -11.33 1.24 8.53
C ALA A 179 -11.43 0.55 7.17
N PHE A 180 -12.52 -0.16 6.94
CA PHE A 180 -12.83 -0.85 5.70
C PHE A 180 -14.14 -0.36 5.12
N LEU A 181 -14.16 -0.18 3.81
CA LEU A 181 -15.38 0.06 3.07
C LEU A 181 -16.01 -1.29 2.71
N ASP A 182 -17.29 -1.46 3.03
CA ASP A 182 -18.05 -2.63 2.63
C ASP A 182 -18.49 -2.53 1.16
N HIS A 183 -18.14 -3.53 0.36
CA HIS A 183 -18.57 -3.66 -1.03
C HIS A 183 -19.81 -4.54 -1.20
N GLY A 184 -20.50 -4.88 -0.11
CA GLY A 184 -21.69 -5.72 -0.09
C GLY A 184 -21.39 -7.23 -0.09
N ALA A 185 -22.44 -8.04 -0.13
CA ALA A 185 -22.36 -9.49 0.07
C ALA A 185 -21.48 -10.25 -0.95
N ALA A 186 -21.27 -9.69 -2.13
CA ALA A 186 -20.43 -10.30 -3.17
C ALA A 186 -19.02 -9.72 -3.24
N GLY A 187 -18.72 -8.72 -2.43
CA GLY A 187 -17.45 -8.02 -2.41
C GLY A 187 -16.60 -8.35 -1.19
N THR A 188 -15.33 -7.93 -1.25
CA THR A 188 -14.44 -7.90 -0.11
C THR A 188 -14.35 -6.47 0.43
N GLY A 189 -14.00 -6.30 1.71
CA GLY A 189 -13.77 -4.96 2.27
C GLY A 189 -12.56 -4.28 1.63
N GLU A 190 -12.68 -2.99 1.32
CA GLU A 190 -11.58 -2.17 0.82
C GLU A 190 -10.93 -1.39 1.98
N PRO A 191 -9.62 -1.53 2.24
CA PRO A 191 -8.98 -0.80 3.34
C PRO A 191 -8.89 0.70 3.01
N LEU A 192 -9.56 1.53 3.80
CA LEU A 192 -9.53 2.98 3.70
C LEU A 192 -8.36 3.59 4.48
N ALA A 193 -8.23 3.20 5.74
CA ALA A 193 -7.21 3.71 6.65
C ALA A 193 -6.78 2.63 7.63
N ILE A 194 -5.59 2.81 8.19
CA ILE A 194 -5.10 2.03 9.32
C ILE A 194 -4.29 2.94 10.23
N GLN A 195 -4.54 2.83 11.52
CA GLN A 195 -3.78 3.49 12.57
C GLN A 195 -3.07 2.43 13.41
N LEU A 196 -1.74 2.44 13.42
CA LEU A 196 -0.98 1.56 14.28
C LEU A 196 -1.02 2.08 15.72
N ARG A 197 -1.53 1.26 16.63
CA ARG A 197 -1.63 1.57 18.05
C ARG A 197 -0.85 0.57 18.89
N PRO A 198 -0.38 0.94 20.09
CA PRO A 198 0.26 0.01 21.01
C PRO A 198 -0.70 -1.12 21.41
N GLY A 199 -0.16 -2.28 21.78
CA GLY A 199 -0.97 -3.43 22.20
C GLY A 199 -1.89 -3.17 23.39
N SER A 200 -1.54 -2.19 24.22
CA SER A 200 -2.33 -1.73 25.37
C SER A 200 -3.48 -0.77 25.02
N ALA A 201 -3.64 -0.38 23.73
CA ALA A 201 -4.72 0.50 23.31
C ALA A 201 -6.09 -0.18 23.51
N GLY A 202 -7.07 0.61 23.96
CA GLY A 202 -8.46 0.14 24.07
C GLY A 202 -9.09 -0.12 22.71
N SER A 203 -10.09 -0.99 22.65
CA SER A 203 -10.82 -1.27 21.41
C SER A 203 -11.72 -0.13 20.95
N ASN A 204 -12.22 0.69 21.90
CA ASN A 204 -13.23 1.73 21.66
C ASN A 204 -12.80 3.10 22.22
N THR A 205 -11.60 3.54 21.94
CA THR A 205 -11.14 4.87 22.35
C THR A 205 -11.68 5.90 21.36
N ALA A 206 -12.64 6.74 21.78
CA ALA A 206 -13.31 7.70 20.91
C ALA A 206 -12.36 8.65 20.16
N VAL A 207 -11.26 9.06 20.79
CA VAL A 207 -10.22 9.91 20.17
C VAL A 207 -9.62 9.23 18.94
N ASP A 208 -9.33 7.94 19.00
CA ASP A 208 -8.73 7.18 17.92
C ASP A 208 -9.66 7.03 16.68
N HIS A 209 -10.97 7.21 16.89
CA HIS A 209 -11.98 7.12 15.83
C HIS A 209 -12.23 8.47 15.12
N ILE A 210 -11.66 9.56 15.64
CA ILE A 210 -11.87 10.93 15.11
C ILE A 210 -10.66 11.40 14.29
N GLU A 211 -9.48 10.85 14.53
CA GLU A 211 -8.26 11.16 13.77
C GLU A 211 -8.23 10.44 12.40
#